data_ad1bb1c581c559a7eb79aa2995e3a228
#
_entry.id   ad1bb1c581c559a7eb79aa2995e3a228
#
_cell.length_a   1.000
_cell.length_b   1.000
_cell.length_c   1.000
_cell.angle_alpha   90.00
_cell.angle_beta   90.00
_cell.angle_gamma   90.00
#
_symmetry.space_group_name_H-M   'P 1'
#
loop_
_entity.id
_entity.type
_entity.pdbx_description
1 polymer ?
#
loop_
_entity_poly.entity_id
_entity_poly.type
_entity_poly.pdbx_seq_one_letter_code
_entity_poly.pdbx_strand_id
1 'polypeptide(L)'
;MKSTLFCLGLLACCATAQAAEKPNLFGVPTEYDSPSGFTFGIEGTYQYDFNDFSNSPVDPVTGAPLFDEAHTWYRKEFDVYAKWPNGFEIDAGYDWDRSWADNYLKYSSKKFGDFRIGQLRTQVGWEPMEGAQTWTFLTPGLPDQAIFEDRRIGADWSYGGVKHWLLQAQYFWGANLDGKYPGHTYVGRVVFNPVKSKKEVVHIGLTASREYPGDHEGHFYTAPEASLTKTYLVDTHALPLTYSIDRAGLELGFMGGPFYAQGEYLTVAAHRDGGLPEFRGHGYYVFGAWMLTGDTPRTYKDGEFDLPKPVHKYGALELAARYSELDLGDGIVQGGREHDWTIGLNWYFKNLKVMADYVWAHANRSPVNFYVAPVDPRVFEIRAQIYFGP
;
A
#
# COMPACT_ATOMS: atom_id res chain seq x y z
N MET A 1 -4.33 -7.49 -34.12
CA MET A 1 -2.94 -7.66 -34.58
C MET A 1 -2.49 -6.35 -35.19
N LYS A 2 -1.68 -5.58 -34.50
CA LYS A 2 -0.76 -4.50 -34.92
C LYS A 2 -0.66 -3.49 -33.77
N SER A 3 0.27 -3.74 -32.83
CA SER A 3 0.93 -2.70 -32.01
C SER A 3 1.94 -3.35 -31.08
N THR A 4 2.98 -3.93 -31.66
CA THR A 4 4.13 -4.47 -30.93
C THR A 4 5.40 -4.09 -31.71
N LEU A 5 5.75 -2.79 -31.72
CA LEU A 5 7.03 -2.34 -32.28
C LEU A 5 7.30 -0.87 -31.95
N PHE A 6 7.52 -0.53 -30.65
CA PHE A 6 8.01 0.83 -30.31
C PHE A 6 8.96 0.91 -29.12
N CYS A 7 9.47 -0.19 -28.60
CA CYS A 7 10.36 -0.18 -27.41
C CYS A 7 11.81 -0.66 -27.62
N LEU A 8 12.31 -0.75 -28.84
CA LEU A 8 13.66 -1.30 -29.08
C LEU A 8 14.69 -0.31 -29.64
N GLY A 9 14.39 0.99 -29.66
CA GLY A 9 15.26 2.01 -30.29
C GLY A 9 16.16 2.82 -29.40
N LEU A 10 16.09 2.73 -28.07
CA LEU A 10 16.82 3.63 -27.13
C LEU A 10 18.03 3.03 -26.41
N LEU A 11 18.37 1.78 -26.67
CA LEU A 11 19.45 1.06 -25.95
C LEU A 11 20.84 1.14 -26.59
N ALA A 12 21.04 1.91 -27.65
CA ALA A 12 22.28 1.84 -28.45
C ALA A 12 23.30 2.99 -28.26
N CYS A 13 23.11 3.89 -27.27
CA CYS A 13 24.02 5.05 -27.12
C CYS A 13 24.61 5.27 -25.72
N CYS A 14 24.77 4.24 -24.91
CA CYS A 14 25.38 4.38 -23.56
C CYS A 14 26.67 3.57 -23.42
N ALA A 15 27.75 4.01 -24.03
CA ALA A 15 29.10 3.57 -23.65
C ALA A 15 29.78 4.70 -22.85
N THR A 16 30.26 4.35 -21.64
CA THR A 16 31.12 5.11 -20.72
C THR A 16 30.46 6.16 -19.81
N ALA A 17 29.72 5.72 -18.80
CA ALA A 17 29.69 6.44 -17.53
C ALA A 17 29.62 5.40 -16.40
N GLN A 18 30.56 5.46 -15.47
CA GLN A 18 30.65 4.56 -14.34
C GLN A 18 29.68 5.09 -13.26
N ALA A 19 28.47 4.54 -13.22
CA ALA A 19 27.55 4.75 -12.11
C ALA A 19 28.08 4.01 -10.88
N ALA A 20 27.96 4.63 -9.71
CA ALA A 20 28.20 3.94 -8.45
C ALA A 20 27.03 2.96 -8.19
N GLU A 21 27.22 1.73 -8.64
CA GLU A 21 26.18 0.69 -8.55
C GLU A 21 25.88 0.31 -7.11
N LYS A 22 24.60 0.34 -6.74
CA LYS A 22 24.11 -0.44 -5.59
C LYS A 22 24.14 -1.93 -5.99
N PRO A 23 24.75 -2.81 -5.18
CA PRO A 23 24.83 -4.23 -5.52
C PRO A 23 23.45 -4.88 -5.47
N ASN A 24 22.85 -5.12 -6.62
CA ASN A 24 21.69 -5.98 -6.78
C ASN A 24 22.09 -7.43 -7.09
N LEU A 25 21.15 -8.38 -7.00
CA LEU A 25 21.41 -9.81 -7.26
C LEU A 25 21.92 -10.09 -8.67
N PHE A 26 21.58 -9.24 -9.64
CA PHE A 26 21.85 -9.45 -11.05
C PHE A 26 23.08 -8.69 -11.53
N GLY A 27 23.62 -7.74 -10.73
CA GLY A 27 24.72 -6.88 -11.13
C GLY A 27 24.41 -5.99 -12.34
N VAL A 28 23.12 -5.74 -12.62
CA VAL A 28 22.67 -4.90 -13.73
C VAL A 28 22.45 -3.48 -13.23
N PRO A 29 23.05 -2.45 -13.87
CA PRO A 29 22.76 -1.06 -13.50
C PRO A 29 21.29 -0.73 -13.72
N THR A 30 20.65 -0.16 -12.71
CA THR A 30 19.26 0.28 -12.78
C THR A 30 19.13 1.80 -12.91
N GLU A 31 20.25 2.52 -12.82
CA GLU A 31 20.29 3.98 -12.91
C GLU A 31 21.48 4.43 -13.75
N TYR A 32 21.28 5.45 -14.59
CA TYR A 32 22.29 6.13 -15.38
C TYR A 32 22.31 7.60 -15.04
N ASP A 33 23.46 8.10 -14.60
CA ASP A 33 23.71 9.51 -14.35
C ASP A 33 24.56 10.12 -15.45
N SER A 34 24.04 11.16 -16.10
CA SER A 34 24.80 11.92 -17.09
C SER A 34 25.71 12.96 -16.43
N PRO A 35 26.82 13.37 -17.09
CA PRO A 35 27.66 14.47 -16.60
C PRO A 35 26.94 15.81 -16.45
N SER A 36 25.81 16.01 -17.11
CA SER A 36 24.95 17.20 -16.98
C SER A 36 24.00 17.16 -15.77
N GLY A 37 24.02 16.07 -14.98
CA GLY A 37 23.13 15.89 -13.84
C GLY A 37 21.73 15.39 -14.20
N PHE A 38 21.53 14.91 -15.43
CA PHE A 38 20.31 14.18 -15.80
C PHE A 38 20.47 12.73 -15.37
N THR A 39 19.45 12.19 -14.70
CA THR A 39 19.38 10.79 -14.28
C THR A 39 18.23 10.11 -15.02
N PHE A 40 18.46 8.91 -15.53
CA PHE A 40 17.45 7.99 -16.04
C PHE A 40 17.55 6.68 -15.28
N GLY A 41 16.43 6.12 -14.86
CA GLY A 41 16.42 4.86 -14.14
C GLY A 41 15.23 4.00 -14.42
N ILE A 42 15.33 2.76 -13.95
CA ILE A 42 14.29 1.77 -13.98
C ILE A 42 14.12 1.20 -12.56
N GLU A 43 12.87 0.95 -12.20
CA GLU A 43 12.49 0.28 -10.96
C GLU A 43 11.56 -0.89 -11.27
N GLY A 44 11.40 -1.78 -10.32
CA GLY A 44 10.42 -2.85 -10.47
C GLY A 44 10.28 -3.70 -9.24
N THR A 45 9.09 -4.26 -9.08
CA THR A 45 8.73 -5.16 -7.99
C THR A 45 7.98 -6.36 -8.52
N TYR A 46 8.53 -7.54 -8.27
CA TYR A 46 7.95 -8.81 -8.66
C TYR A 46 7.68 -9.65 -7.42
N GLN A 47 6.41 -10.05 -7.24
CA GLN A 47 5.95 -10.81 -6.08
C GLN A 47 5.20 -12.05 -6.54
N TYR A 48 5.65 -13.22 -6.07
CA TYR A 48 4.98 -14.49 -6.29
C TYR A 48 4.53 -15.03 -4.94
N ASP A 49 3.23 -15.31 -4.83
CA ASP A 49 2.58 -15.71 -3.59
C ASP A 49 2.07 -17.15 -3.67
N PHE A 50 2.04 -17.77 -2.49
CA PHE A 50 1.39 -19.02 -2.20
C PHE A 50 0.54 -18.86 -0.94
N ASN A 51 -0.73 -19.28 -0.99
CA ASN A 51 -1.65 -19.31 0.14
C ASN A 51 -2.22 -20.70 0.31
N ASP A 52 -2.27 -21.19 1.56
CA ASP A 52 -2.95 -22.43 1.95
C ASP A 52 -3.94 -22.13 3.07
N PHE A 53 -5.20 -22.52 2.87
CA PHE A 53 -6.29 -22.24 3.80
C PHE A 53 -6.70 -23.47 4.57
N SER A 54 -6.89 -23.32 5.86
CA SER A 54 -7.51 -24.31 6.73
C SER A 54 -8.72 -23.70 7.45
N ASN A 55 -9.63 -24.56 7.89
CA ASN A 55 -10.89 -24.16 8.49
C ASN A 55 -11.71 -23.21 7.58
N SER A 56 -11.66 -23.46 6.27
CA SER A 56 -12.42 -22.68 5.28
C SER A 56 -13.93 -22.89 5.51
N PRO A 57 -14.73 -21.83 5.57
CA PRO A 57 -16.17 -21.97 5.51
C PRO A 57 -16.59 -22.58 4.18
N VAL A 58 -17.72 -23.26 4.16
CA VAL A 58 -18.25 -23.89 2.94
C VAL A 58 -19.40 -23.06 2.38
N ASP A 59 -19.46 -23.01 1.06
CA ASP A 59 -20.61 -22.44 0.35
C ASP A 59 -21.86 -23.28 0.69
N PRO A 60 -22.93 -22.68 1.22
CA PRO A 60 -24.11 -23.41 1.70
C PRO A 60 -24.92 -24.06 0.56
N VAL A 61 -24.70 -23.66 -0.69
CA VAL A 61 -25.40 -24.18 -1.86
C VAL A 61 -24.64 -25.32 -2.51
N THR A 62 -23.32 -25.13 -2.70
CA THR A 62 -22.48 -26.09 -3.41
C THR A 62 -21.76 -27.05 -2.50
N GLY A 63 -21.59 -26.72 -1.21
CA GLY A 63 -20.79 -27.47 -0.23
C GLY A 63 -19.28 -27.40 -0.46
N ALA A 64 -18.84 -26.58 -1.42
CA ALA A 64 -17.41 -26.37 -1.69
C ALA A 64 -16.78 -25.42 -0.67
N PRO A 65 -15.49 -25.55 -0.34
CA PRO A 65 -14.78 -24.58 0.47
C PRO A 65 -14.78 -23.21 -0.22
N LEU A 66 -14.93 -22.12 0.56
CA LEU A 66 -14.90 -20.76 0.04
C LEU A 66 -13.48 -20.24 -0.18
N PHE A 67 -12.51 -20.84 0.47
CA PHE A 67 -11.09 -20.55 0.32
C PHE A 67 -10.35 -21.80 -0.07
N ASP A 68 -9.60 -21.75 -1.17
CA ASP A 68 -8.79 -22.83 -1.70
C ASP A 68 -7.31 -22.45 -1.72
N GLU A 69 -6.44 -23.46 -1.74
CA GLU A 69 -5.01 -23.29 -2.01
C GLU A 69 -4.83 -22.53 -3.33
N ALA A 70 -3.99 -21.51 -3.32
CA ALA A 70 -3.68 -20.72 -4.50
C ALA A 70 -2.20 -20.32 -4.56
N HIS A 71 -1.66 -20.27 -5.77
CA HIS A 71 -0.32 -19.72 -6.00
C HIS A 71 -0.29 -19.01 -7.34
N THR A 72 0.20 -17.76 -7.34
CA THR A 72 0.29 -16.96 -8.57
C THR A 72 1.15 -15.72 -8.34
N TRP A 73 1.43 -15.00 -9.42
CA TRP A 73 1.99 -13.67 -9.33
C TRP A 73 0.99 -12.71 -8.67
N TYR A 74 1.42 -12.09 -7.59
CA TYR A 74 0.67 -11.04 -6.92
C TYR A 74 0.94 -9.68 -7.55
N ARG A 75 2.19 -9.47 -8.05
CA ARG A 75 2.63 -8.21 -8.67
C ARG A 75 3.72 -8.46 -9.70
N LYS A 76 3.64 -7.73 -10.81
CA LYS A 76 4.67 -7.63 -11.84
C LYS A 76 4.76 -6.17 -12.29
N GLU A 77 5.32 -5.32 -11.42
CA GLU A 77 5.42 -3.88 -11.64
C GLU A 77 6.79 -3.52 -12.19
N PHE A 78 6.79 -2.64 -13.17
CA PHE A 78 7.97 -2.07 -13.77
C PHE A 78 7.73 -0.58 -14.03
N ASP A 79 8.69 0.25 -13.62
CA ASP A 79 8.64 1.68 -13.69
C ASP A 79 9.88 2.22 -14.41
N VAL A 80 9.71 3.32 -15.10
CA VAL A 80 10.78 4.12 -15.68
C VAL A 80 10.68 5.54 -15.17
N TYR A 81 11.82 6.12 -14.80
CA TYR A 81 11.84 7.49 -14.35
C TYR A 81 12.98 8.28 -14.99
N ALA A 82 12.79 9.59 -15.06
CA ALA A 82 13.81 10.53 -15.50
C ALA A 82 13.82 11.76 -14.59
N LYS A 83 15.01 12.17 -14.13
CA LYS A 83 15.21 13.32 -13.22
C LYS A 83 16.13 14.33 -13.87
N TRP A 84 15.79 15.61 -13.77
CA TRP A 84 16.59 16.73 -14.27
C TRP A 84 17.17 17.55 -13.12
N PRO A 85 18.36 18.17 -13.31
CA PRO A 85 18.99 18.97 -12.25
C PRO A 85 18.19 20.20 -11.82
N ASN A 86 17.27 20.65 -12.62
CA ASN A 86 16.38 21.76 -12.31
C ASN A 86 15.16 21.40 -11.44
N GLY A 87 15.10 20.15 -10.95
CA GLY A 87 14.07 19.66 -10.04
C GLY A 87 12.84 19.01 -10.69
N PHE A 88 12.81 18.87 -12.02
CA PHE A 88 11.78 18.10 -12.69
C PHE A 88 12.09 16.60 -12.64
N GLU A 89 11.03 15.80 -12.53
CA GLU A 89 11.06 14.34 -12.58
C GLU A 89 9.81 13.85 -13.31
N ILE A 90 9.96 12.83 -14.11
CA ILE A 90 8.85 12.06 -14.71
C ILE A 90 8.98 10.63 -14.19
N ASP A 91 7.86 10.04 -13.82
CA ASP A 91 7.74 8.64 -13.45
C ASP A 91 6.58 8.00 -14.21
N ALA A 92 6.76 6.76 -14.69
CA ALA A 92 5.75 6.01 -15.41
C ALA A 92 5.89 4.52 -15.13
N GLY A 93 4.87 3.97 -14.49
CA GLY A 93 4.82 2.58 -14.03
C GLY A 93 3.60 1.81 -14.51
N TYR A 94 3.79 0.52 -14.69
CA TYR A 94 2.72 -0.42 -15.03
C TYR A 94 2.91 -1.76 -14.33
N ASP A 95 1.84 -2.28 -13.72
CA ASP A 95 1.77 -3.61 -13.13
C ASP A 95 0.88 -4.51 -14.00
N TRP A 96 1.47 -5.57 -14.59
CA TRP A 96 0.75 -6.48 -15.49
C TRP A 96 -0.36 -7.30 -14.82
N ASP A 97 -0.38 -7.37 -13.50
CA ASP A 97 -1.41 -8.08 -12.74
C ASP A 97 -2.47 -7.13 -12.15
N ARG A 98 -2.16 -5.82 -12.06
CA ARG A 98 -3.03 -4.84 -11.39
C ARG A 98 -3.45 -3.67 -12.28
N SER A 99 -2.58 -3.14 -13.15
CA SER A 99 -2.78 -2.04 -14.09
C SER A 99 -1.79 -0.89 -13.88
N TRP A 100 -2.15 0.34 -14.31
CA TRP A 100 -1.28 1.51 -14.21
C TRP A 100 -0.88 1.81 -12.75
N ALA A 101 0.43 1.86 -12.48
CA ALA A 101 1.01 2.29 -11.22
C ALA A 101 0.96 3.84 -11.09
N ASP A 102 1.83 4.43 -10.30
CA ASP A 102 1.98 5.87 -10.26
C ASP A 102 2.56 6.38 -11.60
N ASN A 103 1.96 7.43 -12.15
CA ASN A 103 2.35 8.00 -13.44
C ASN A 103 2.23 9.51 -13.37
N TYR A 104 3.35 10.20 -13.16
CA TYR A 104 3.29 11.64 -12.85
C TYR A 104 4.47 12.43 -13.39
N LEU A 105 4.25 13.73 -13.50
CA LEU A 105 5.30 14.77 -13.57
C LEU A 105 5.45 15.38 -12.17
N LYS A 106 6.69 15.47 -11.68
CA LYS A 106 7.05 16.10 -10.41
C LYS A 106 7.93 17.32 -10.64
N TYR A 107 7.74 18.34 -9.81
CA TYR A 107 8.66 19.45 -9.65
C TYR A 107 9.04 19.63 -8.18
N SER A 108 10.32 19.56 -7.86
CA SER A 108 10.87 19.68 -6.51
C SER A 108 11.49 21.05 -6.30
N SER A 109 11.07 21.74 -5.24
CA SER A 109 11.58 23.05 -4.83
C SER A 109 11.93 23.05 -3.35
N LYS A 110 13.18 23.42 -3.02
CA LYS A 110 13.61 23.57 -1.62
C LYS A 110 12.78 24.60 -0.83
N LYS A 111 12.20 25.59 -1.51
CA LYS A 111 11.44 26.67 -0.89
C LYS A 111 9.95 26.34 -0.75
N PHE A 112 9.38 25.67 -1.74
CA PHE A 112 7.92 25.49 -1.84
C PHE A 112 7.49 24.02 -1.68
N GLY A 113 8.44 23.08 -1.58
CA GLY A 113 8.16 21.64 -1.52
C GLY A 113 8.06 20.99 -2.88
N ASP A 114 7.49 19.80 -2.89
CA ASP A 114 7.30 18.96 -4.05
C ASP A 114 5.87 19.09 -4.58
N PHE A 115 5.73 19.18 -5.89
CA PHE A 115 4.44 19.20 -6.59
C PHE A 115 4.42 18.05 -7.57
N ARG A 116 3.36 17.25 -7.58
CA ARG A 116 3.14 16.19 -8.57
C ARG A 116 1.80 16.40 -9.27
N ILE A 117 1.72 16.02 -10.54
CA ILE A 117 0.49 15.99 -11.33
C ILE A 117 0.48 14.74 -12.20
N GLY A 118 -0.61 14.01 -12.20
CA GLY A 118 -0.76 12.75 -12.93
C GLY A 118 -1.65 11.76 -12.19
N GLN A 119 -1.44 10.47 -12.43
CA GLN A 119 -2.03 9.41 -11.61
C GLN A 119 -1.17 9.22 -10.37
N LEU A 120 -1.78 9.41 -9.21
CA LEU A 120 -1.12 9.37 -7.91
C LEU A 120 -1.93 8.50 -6.95
N ARG A 121 -1.23 7.90 -6.00
CA ARG A 121 -1.83 7.21 -4.86
C ARG A 121 -2.41 8.24 -3.90
N THR A 122 -3.59 7.95 -3.33
CA THR A 122 -4.18 8.81 -2.30
C THR A 122 -3.43 8.65 -0.97
N GLN A 123 -3.43 9.71 -0.17
CA GLN A 123 -2.78 9.71 1.14
C GLN A 123 -3.78 9.38 2.25
N VAL A 124 -4.55 8.29 2.06
CA VAL A 124 -5.44 7.67 3.04
C VAL A 124 -5.08 6.21 3.15
N GLY A 125 -4.82 5.74 4.37
CA GLY A 125 -4.28 4.39 4.60
C GLY A 125 -2.75 4.35 4.51
N TRP A 126 -2.09 4.17 5.64
CA TRP A 126 -0.63 4.33 5.72
C TRP A 126 0.13 3.19 5.03
N GLU A 127 -0.22 1.92 5.27
CA GLU A 127 0.44 0.80 4.58
C GLU A 127 0.29 0.87 3.05
N PRO A 128 -0.90 1.18 2.47
CA PRO A 128 -1.01 1.39 1.03
C PRO A 128 -0.13 2.51 0.48
N MET A 129 0.11 3.58 1.23
CA MET A 129 1.00 4.67 0.82
C MET A 129 2.46 4.23 0.71
N GLU A 130 2.94 3.43 1.67
CA GLU A 130 4.32 2.94 1.70
C GLU A 130 4.66 2.06 0.49
N GLY A 131 3.67 1.44 -0.13
CA GLY A 131 3.85 0.57 -1.28
C GLY A 131 4.19 -0.88 -0.90
N ALA A 132 3.69 -1.80 -1.70
CA ALA A 132 3.71 -3.23 -1.39
C ALA A 132 5.11 -3.86 -1.22
N GLN A 133 6.15 -3.23 -1.75
CA GLN A 133 7.52 -3.72 -1.58
C GLN A 133 8.02 -3.57 -0.14
N THR A 134 7.51 -2.56 0.60
CA THR A 134 7.98 -2.21 1.94
C THR A 134 7.18 -2.87 3.06
N TRP A 135 5.96 -3.34 2.79
CA TRP A 135 5.06 -3.93 3.77
C TRP A 135 5.74 -4.99 4.64
N THR A 136 5.45 -4.98 5.92
CA THR A 136 5.97 -5.97 6.88
C THR A 136 5.24 -7.30 6.76
N PHE A 137 3.97 -7.31 6.36
CA PHE A 137 3.15 -8.50 6.09
C PHE A 137 2.80 -8.60 4.60
N LEU A 138 2.28 -9.76 4.15
CA LEU A 138 1.95 -9.96 2.75
C LEU A 138 0.85 -9.01 2.26
N THR A 139 -0.06 -8.62 3.16
CA THR A 139 -1.17 -7.69 2.88
C THR A 139 -1.22 -6.57 3.91
N PRO A 140 -1.79 -5.41 3.60
CA PRO A 140 -2.12 -4.39 4.58
C PRO A 140 -3.11 -4.89 5.62
N GLY A 141 -3.22 -4.18 6.75
CA GLY A 141 -4.25 -4.42 7.76
C GLY A 141 -5.66 -4.25 7.22
N LEU A 142 -6.65 -4.88 7.87
CA LEU A 142 -8.05 -4.87 7.43
C LEU A 142 -8.60 -3.46 7.12
N PRO A 143 -8.40 -2.42 7.97
CA PRO A 143 -8.93 -1.09 7.68
C PRO A 143 -8.29 -0.47 6.43
N ASP A 144 -7.01 -0.70 6.21
CA ASP A 144 -6.30 -0.21 5.04
C ASP A 144 -6.78 -0.89 3.74
N GLN A 145 -7.20 -2.16 3.81
CA GLN A 145 -7.76 -2.85 2.65
C GLN A 145 -9.16 -2.33 2.30
N ALA A 146 -10.00 -1.99 3.29
CA ALA A 146 -11.40 -1.65 3.10
C ALA A 146 -11.68 -0.15 2.94
N ILE A 147 -10.93 0.72 3.65
CA ILE A 147 -11.21 2.17 3.74
C ILE A 147 -10.27 2.97 2.84
N PHE A 148 -9.15 2.37 2.43
CA PHE A 148 -8.20 2.96 1.50
C PHE A 148 -8.89 3.46 0.22
N GLU A 149 -8.33 4.49 -0.37
CA GLU A 149 -8.74 5.05 -1.65
C GLU A 149 -7.62 4.86 -2.67
N ASP A 150 -7.91 4.18 -3.78
CA ASP A 150 -6.91 3.83 -4.79
C ASP A 150 -6.43 5.05 -5.60
N ARG A 151 -5.52 4.82 -6.54
CA ARG A 151 -4.94 5.83 -7.43
C ARG A 151 -5.98 6.55 -8.26
N ARG A 152 -5.80 7.86 -8.43
CA ARG A 152 -6.64 8.74 -9.24
C ARG A 152 -5.78 9.78 -9.97
N ILE A 153 -6.34 10.40 -11.00
CA ILE A 153 -5.71 11.52 -11.69
C ILE A 153 -5.96 12.80 -10.89
N GLY A 154 -4.87 13.47 -10.55
CA GLY A 154 -4.92 14.66 -9.72
C GLY A 154 -3.59 15.38 -9.62
N ALA A 155 -3.49 16.23 -8.60
CA ALA A 155 -2.27 16.89 -8.20
C ALA A 155 -2.05 16.75 -6.70
N ASP A 156 -0.80 16.71 -6.29
CA ASP A 156 -0.43 16.78 -4.88
C ASP A 156 0.67 17.81 -4.61
N TRP A 157 0.73 18.20 -3.37
CA TRP A 157 1.76 19.04 -2.80
C TRP A 157 2.25 18.43 -1.49
N SER A 158 3.57 18.41 -1.29
CA SER A 158 4.22 17.92 -0.08
C SER A 158 5.28 18.90 0.38
N TYR A 159 5.29 19.27 1.65
CA TYR A 159 6.23 20.23 2.21
C TYR A 159 6.81 19.78 3.55
N GLY A 160 8.09 19.46 3.56
CA GLY A 160 8.86 19.08 4.76
C GLY A 160 9.86 20.18 5.21
N GLY A 161 9.67 21.43 4.78
CA GLY A 161 10.59 22.52 5.11
C GLY A 161 10.51 23.03 6.55
N VAL A 162 9.50 22.63 7.32
CA VAL A 162 9.36 22.94 8.74
C VAL A 162 9.93 21.78 9.55
N LYS A 163 10.85 22.09 10.47
CA LYS A 163 11.49 21.07 11.31
C LYS A 163 10.44 20.23 12.05
N HIS A 164 10.57 18.92 11.99
CA HIS A 164 9.67 17.93 12.56
C HIS A 164 8.28 17.79 11.92
N TRP A 165 7.93 18.59 10.93
CA TRP A 165 6.62 18.57 10.31
C TRP A 165 6.72 18.21 8.83
N LEU A 166 5.73 17.44 8.35
CA LEU A 166 5.42 17.23 6.94
C LEU A 166 3.97 17.61 6.72
N LEU A 167 3.73 18.44 5.71
CA LEU A 167 2.39 18.86 5.30
C LEU A 167 2.15 18.33 3.90
N GLN A 168 0.99 17.72 3.66
CA GLN A 168 0.62 17.17 2.37
C GLN A 168 -0.82 17.53 2.04
N ALA A 169 -1.08 17.84 0.77
CA ALA A 169 -2.42 18.12 0.27
C ALA A 169 -2.58 17.57 -1.14
N GLN A 170 -3.73 16.93 -1.43
CA GLN A 170 -4.03 16.39 -2.75
C GLN A 170 -5.41 16.85 -3.20
N TYR A 171 -5.55 17.01 -4.51
CA TYR A 171 -6.83 17.15 -5.18
C TYR A 171 -6.88 16.28 -6.41
N PHE A 172 -7.83 15.38 -6.43
CA PHE A 172 -8.14 14.51 -7.56
C PHE A 172 -9.41 14.99 -8.25
N TRP A 173 -9.39 15.03 -9.59
CA TRP A 173 -10.50 15.54 -10.41
C TRP A 173 -10.98 14.57 -11.48
N GLY A 174 -10.46 13.36 -11.51
CA GLY A 174 -10.80 12.38 -12.52
C GLY A 174 -10.65 10.94 -12.01
N ALA A 175 -11.16 10.05 -12.83
CA ALA A 175 -10.90 8.63 -12.68
C ALA A 175 -9.41 8.31 -12.80
N ASN A 176 -9.02 7.08 -12.49
CA ASN A 176 -7.67 6.60 -12.78
C ASN A 176 -7.49 6.34 -14.31
N LEU A 177 -6.28 5.94 -14.72
CA LEU A 177 -5.96 5.65 -16.14
C LEU A 177 -6.75 4.46 -16.73
N ASP A 178 -7.39 3.65 -15.87
CA ASP A 178 -8.30 2.56 -16.28
C ASP A 178 -9.76 2.98 -16.33
N GLY A 179 -10.06 4.25 -16.06
CA GLY A 179 -11.42 4.78 -16.03
C GLY A 179 -12.22 4.42 -14.78
N LYS A 180 -11.57 3.90 -13.72
CA LYS A 180 -12.20 3.58 -12.43
C LYS A 180 -12.18 4.78 -11.49
N TYR A 181 -13.09 4.77 -10.50
CA TYR A 181 -13.18 5.79 -9.43
C TYR A 181 -13.41 7.21 -9.98
N PRO A 182 -14.47 7.44 -10.80
CA PRO A 182 -14.79 8.79 -11.27
C PRO A 182 -15.19 9.69 -10.10
N GLY A 183 -14.98 11.00 -10.25
CA GLY A 183 -15.38 11.99 -9.24
C GLY A 183 -14.24 12.88 -8.79
N HIS A 184 -14.40 13.48 -7.61
CA HIS A 184 -13.44 14.41 -7.03
C HIS A 184 -13.08 14.00 -5.61
N THR A 185 -11.79 14.15 -5.23
CA THR A 185 -11.35 13.91 -3.86
C THR A 185 -10.39 14.99 -3.41
N TYR A 186 -10.59 15.48 -2.19
CA TYR A 186 -9.67 16.35 -1.46
C TYR A 186 -9.05 15.57 -0.32
N VAL A 187 -7.73 15.62 -0.18
CA VAL A 187 -7.00 14.95 0.90
C VAL A 187 -6.06 15.93 1.57
N GLY A 188 -6.00 15.89 2.89
CA GLY A 188 -5.00 16.59 3.71
C GLY A 188 -4.34 15.62 4.68
N ARG A 189 -3.01 15.66 4.77
CA ARG A 189 -2.24 14.88 5.74
C ARG A 189 -1.20 15.76 6.42
N VAL A 190 -1.05 15.58 7.73
CA VAL A 190 -0.05 16.27 8.55
C VAL A 190 0.70 15.24 9.36
N VAL A 191 2.03 15.26 9.30
CA VAL A 191 2.87 14.38 10.09
C VAL A 191 3.76 15.20 11.01
N PHE A 192 3.83 14.79 12.28
CA PHE A 192 4.73 15.30 13.28
C PHE A 192 5.72 14.23 13.74
N ASN A 193 7.01 14.52 13.62
CA ASN A 193 8.08 13.65 14.07
C ASN A 193 8.79 14.28 15.28
N PRO A 194 8.36 14.05 16.54
CA PRO A 194 9.04 14.58 17.71
C PRO A 194 10.49 14.11 17.79
N VAL A 195 10.76 12.89 17.33
CA VAL A 195 12.10 12.32 17.15
C VAL A 195 12.26 11.93 15.68
N LYS A 196 13.32 12.43 15.03
CA LYS A 196 13.68 12.07 13.65
C LYS A 196 15.19 12.05 13.50
N SER A 197 15.75 10.86 13.50
CA SER A 197 17.16 10.60 13.26
C SER A 197 17.34 9.39 12.35
N LYS A 198 18.57 9.07 11.97
CA LYS A 198 18.89 7.83 11.22
C LYS A 198 18.67 6.54 12.01
N LYS A 199 18.60 6.62 13.35
CA LYS A 199 18.53 5.47 14.25
C LYS A 199 17.20 5.36 14.99
N GLU A 200 16.48 6.47 15.10
CA GLU A 200 15.26 6.54 15.90
C GLU A 200 14.29 7.53 15.25
N VAL A 201 13.07 7.09 15.08
CA VAL A 201 11.96 7.89 14.56
C VAL A 201 10.71 7.64 15.41
N VAL A 202 10.03 8.72 15.77
CA VAL A 202 8.65 8.69 16.25
C VAL A 202 7.80 9.44 15.25
N HIS A 203 6.75 8.80 14.78
CA HIS A 203 5.82 9.32 13.79
C HIS A 203 4.43 9.46 14.40
N ILE A 204 3.81 10.60 14.21
CA ILE A 204 2.41 10.87 14.55
C ILE A 204 1.80 11.55 13.32
N GLY A 205 0.85 10.90 12.66
CA GLY A 205 0.19 11.40 11.46
C GLY A 205 -1.32 11.57 11.66
N LEU A 206 -1.89 12.54 10.99
CA LEU A 206 -3.33 12.73 10.85
C LEU A 206 -3.65 12.91 9.39
N THR A 207 -4.64 12.17 8.90
CA THR A 207 -5.17 12.30 7.54
C THR A 207 -6.66 12.56 7.56
N ALA A 208 -7.14 13.28 6.56
CA ALA A 208 -8.58 13.43 6.31
C ALA A 208 -8.81 13.59 4.80
N SER A 209 -9.90 12.99 4.30
CA SER A 209 -10.32 13.16 2.92
C SER A 209 -11.82 13.36 2.81
N ARG A 210 -12.24 14.03 1.73
CA ARG A 210 -13.62 14.05 1.26
C ARG A 210 -13.67 13.73 -0.21
N GLU A 211 -14.36 12.65 -0.52
CA GLU A 211 -14.64 12.19 -1.87
C GLU A 211 -16.09 12.53 -2.28
N TYR A 212 -16.27 12.86 -3.56
CA TYR A 212 -17.56 12.98 -4.22
C TYR A 212 -17.57 11.96 -5.36
N PRO A 213 -18.06 10.73 -5.12
CA PRO A 213 -18.03 9.66 -6.10
C PRO A 213 -18.92 10.01 -7.32
N GLY A 214 -18.36 9.88 -8.52
CA GLY A 214 -19.06 10.26 -9.75
C GLY A 214 -20.15 9.25 -10.17
N ASP A 215 -20.10 8.04 -9.64
CA ASP A 215 -21.11 6.99 -9.82
C ASP A 215 -22.20 7.01 -8.73
N HIS A 216 -22.06 7.90 -7.74
CA HIS A 216 -22.98 8.02 -6.60
C HIS A 216 -23.09 6.71 -5.79
N GLU A 217 -22.02 5.94 -5.68
CA GLU A 217 -21.97 4.69 -4.95
C GLU A 217 -20.80 4.66 -3.96
N GLY A 218 -21.02 4.09 -2.78
CA GLY A 218 -19.98 3.69 -1.84
C GLY A 218 -19.94 2.17 -1.74
N HIS A 219 -18.76 1.58 -1.56
CA HIS A 219 -18.63 0.14 -1.34
C HIS A 219 -17.36 -0.14 -0.53
N PHE A 220 -17.51 -0.75 0.65
CA PHE A 220 -16.41 -1.06 1.55
C PHE A 220 -16.41 -2.56 1.84
N TYR A 221 -15.28 -3.21 1.60
CA TYR A 221 -15.15 -4.66 1.77
C TYR A 221 -13.69 -5.06 1.97
N THR A 222 -13.48 -6.20 2.61
CA THR A 222 -12.16 -6.83 2.69
C THR A 222 -12.28 -8.35 2.75
N ALA A 223 -11.26 -9.02 2.22
CA ALA A 223 -10.94 -10.41 2.52
C ALA A 223 -10.18 -10.48 3.85
N PRO A 224 -10.00 -11.65 4.45
CA PRO A 224 -9.01 -11.82 5.51
C PRO A 224 -7.63 -11.35 5.03
N GLU A 225 -6.72 -11.10 5.95
CA GLU A 225 -5.36 -10.66 5.61
C GLU A 225 -4.61 -11.73 4.79
N ALA A 226 -5.14 -12.03 3.60
CA ALA A 226 -4.66 -13.06 2.67
C ALA A 226 -4.55 -12.53 1.25
N SER A 227 -3.38 -12.77 0.62
CA SER A 227 -3.01 -12.10 -0.64
C SER A 227 -3.75 -12.62 -1.88
N LEU A 228 -4.20 -13.89 -1.91
CA LEU A 228 -4.71 -14.55 -3.10
C LEU A 228 -6.20 -14.93 -3.05
N THR A 229 -6.96 -14.41 -2.10
CA THR A 229 -8.41 -14.64 -2.06
C THR A 229 -9.19 -13.43 -2.55
N LYS A 230 -10.39 -13.71 -3.10
CA LYS A 230 -11.41 -12.70 -3.45
C LYS A 230 -12.72 -12.93 -2.67
N THR A 231 -12.70 -13.80 -1.68
CA THR A 231 -13.85 -14.04 -0.81
C THR A 231 -13.80 -13.03 0.33
N TYR A 232 -14.73 -12.11 0.35
CA TYR A 232 -14.80 -11.03 1.33
C TYR A 232 -15.54 -11.51 2.57
N LEU A 233 -14.89 -11.43 3.74
CA LEU A 233 -15.50 -11.74 5.02
C LEU A 233 -16.33 -10.57 5.55
N VAL A 234 -15.99 -9.36 5.17
CA VAL A 234 -16.69 -8.13 5.52
C VAL A 234 -17.00 -7.37 4.24
N ASP A 235 -18.28 -6.98 4.05
CA ASP A 235 -18.75 -6.33 2.81
C ASP A 235 -20.06 -5.57 3.07
N THR A 236 -20.05 -4.25 2.85
CA THR A 236 -21.27 -3.42 2.94
C THR A 236 -22.22 -3.63 1.78
N HIS A 237 -21.78 -4.30 0.72
CA HIS A 237 -22.35 -4.21 -0.61
C HIS A 237 -22.44 -2.75 -1.10
N ALA A 238 -23.01 -2.56 -2.29
CA ALA A 238 -23.18 -1.23 -2.85
C ALA A 238 -24.07 -0.35 -1.94
N LEU A 239 -23.58 0.82 -1.60
CA LEU A 239 -24.28 1.87 -0.89
C LEU A 239 -24.77 2.92 -1.89
N PRO A 240 -25.97 2.76 -2.48
CA PRO A 240 -26.47 3.63 -3.52
C PRO A 240 -26.80 5.02 -3.00
N LEU A 241 -26.86 5.99 -3.92
CA LEU A 241 -27.17 7.39 -3.65
C LEU A 241 -26.16 8.05 -2.69
N THR A 242 -24.92 7.56 -2.67
CA THR A 242 -23.83 8.17 -1.92
C THR A 242 -23.34 9.42 -2.66
N TYR A 243 -23.54 10.59 -2.06
CA TYR A 243 -23.09 11.85 -2.66
C TYR A 243 -21.74 12.33 -2.13
N SER A 244 -21.32 11.89 -0.94
CA SER A 244 -19.96 12.12 -0.45
C SER A 244 -19.52 11.04 0.53
N ILE A 245 -18.19 10.83 0.59
CA ILE A 245 -17.55 9.91 1.51
C ILE A 245 -16.45 10.67 2.25
N ASP A 246 -16.54 10.73 3.56
CA ASP A 246 -15.51 11.28 4.44
C ASP A 246 -14.66 10.18 5.03
N ARG A 247 -13.34 10.35 5.05
CA ARG A 247 -12.40 9.45 5.74
C ARG A 247 -11.51 10.27 6.67
N ALA A 248 -11.12 9.68 7.79
CA ALA A 248 -10.14 10.25 8.70
C ALA A 248 -9.27 9.15 9.30
N GLY A 249 -7.98 9.45 9.50
CA GLY A 249 -6.99 8.52 10.01
C GLY A 249 -6.05 9.14 11.06
N LEU A 250 -5.62 8.31 12.01
CA LEU A 250 -4.56 8.58 12.98
C LEU A 250 -3.46 7.54 12.79
N GLU A 251 -2.24 7.99 12.52
CA GLU A 251 -1.06 7.18 12.28
C GLU A 251 -0.10 7.30 13.47
N LEU A 252 0.42 6.17 13.97
CA LEU A 252 1.43 6.12 15.02
C LEU A 252 2.55 5.15 14.62
N GLY A 253 3.79 5.62 14.59
CA GLY A 253 4.95 4.81 14.21
C GLY A 253 6.16 5.04 15.11
N PHE A 254 6.91 3.97 15.28
CA PHE A 254 8.17 3.97 16.03
C PHE A 254 9.22 3.13 15.32
N MET A 255 10.43 3.62 15.26
CA MET A 255 11.62 2.86 14.90
C MET A 255 12.73 3.20 15.87
N GLY A 256 13.38 2.19 16.45
CA GLY A 256 14.52 2.38 17.35
C GLY A 256 15.29 1.08 17.60
N GLY A 257 16.60 1.09 17.32
CA GLY A 257 17.43 -0.12 17.38
C GLY A 257 16.86 -1.23 16.48
N PRO A 258 16.72 -2.47 16.98
CA PRO A 258 16.17 -3.58 16.21
C PRO A 258 14.63 -3.60 16.16
N PHE A 259 13.94 -2.62 16.75
CA PHE A 259 12.49 -2.59 16.88
C PHE A 259 11.85 -1.61 15.92
N TYR A 260 10.75 -2.03 15.34
CA TYR A 260 9.83 -1.23 14.52
C TYR A 260 8.40 -1.52 14.97
N ALA A 261 7.58 -0.50 15.01
CA ALA A 261 6.16 -0.63 15.32
C ALA A 261 5.36 0.41 14.52
N GLN A 262 4.16 0.02 14.11
CA GLN A 262 3.23 0.87 13.37
C GLN A 262 1.80 0.53 13.77
N GLY A 263 0.94 1.52 13.74
CA GLY A 263 -0.49 1.34 13.94
C GLY A 263 -1.26 2.50 13.32
N GLU A 264 -2.46 2.21 12.88
CA GLU A 264 -3.35 3.18 12.29
C GLU A 264 -4.79 2.93 12.76
N TYR A 265 -5.55 3.98 12.94
CA TYR A 265 -6.99 3.97 13.12
C TYR A 265 -7.65 4.75 11.98
N LEU A 266 -8.55 4.11 11.25
CA LEU A 266 -9.28 4.69 10.13
C LEU A 266 -10.79 4.69 10.39
N THR A 267 -11.45 5.76 9.96
CA THR A 267 -12.90 5.88 9.93
C THR A 267 -13.38 6.26 8.54
N VAL A 268 -14.59 5.83 8.21
CA VAL A 268 -15.29 6.22 6.98
C VAL A 268 -16.74 6.58 7.28
N ALA A 269 -17.27 7.60 6.61
CA ALA A 269 -18.68 7.96 6.63
C ALA A 269 -19.17 8.20 5.20
N ALA A 270 -20.17 7.44 4.76
CA ALA A 270 -20.81 7.62 3.45
C ALA A 270 -22.15 8.34 3.64
N HIS A 271 -22.24 9.56 3.12
CA HIS A 271 -23.43 10.40 3.16
C HIS A 271 -24.32 10.10 1.96
N ARG A 272 -25.58 9.81 2.22
CA ARG A 272 -26.52 9.25 1.24
C ARG A 272 -27.78 10.12 1.11
N ASP A 273 -28.27 10.23 -0.13
CA ASP A 273 -29.51 10.94 -0.47
C ASP A 273 -30.75 10.02 -0.36
N GLY A 274 -31.93 10.55 -0.73
CA GLY A 274 -33.18 9.81 -0.81
C GLY A 274 -33.75 9.36 0.52
N GLY A 275 -33.34 9.97 1.64
CA GLY A 275 -33.76 9.57 2.98
C GLY A 275 -33.10 8.29 3.50
N LEU A 276 -32.07 7.80 2.82
CA LEU A 276 -31.27 6.68 3.31
C LEU A 276 -30.38 7.16 4.46
N PRO A 277 -30.19 6.32 5.51
CA PRO A 277 -29.31 6.67 6.61
C PRO A 277 -27.87 6.78 6.14
N GLU A 278 -27.11 7.68 6.76
CA GLU A 278 -25.67 7.72 6.65
C GLU A 278 -25.08 6.37 7.10
N PHE A 279 -24.02 5.93 6.44
CA PHE A 279 -23.24 4.76 6.85
C PHE A 279 -21.93 5.20 7.49
N ARG A 280 -21.54 4.53 8.58
CA ARG A 280 -20.25 4.71 9.25
C ARG A 280 -19.56 3.38 9.48
N GLY A 281 -18.27 3.32 9.14
CA GLY A 281 -17.39 2.19 9.41
C GLY A 281 -16.08 2.67 10.03
N HIS A 282 -15.40 1.76 10.72
CA HIS A 282 -14.09 2.05 11.29
C HIS A 282 -13.27 0.78 11.50
N GLY A 283 -11.97 0.95 11.61
CA GLY A 283 -11.06 -0.12 11.93
C GLY A 283 -9.71 0.39 12.39
N TYR A 284 -8.89 -0.51 12.89
CA TYR A 284 -7.52 -0.20 13.28
C TYR A 284 -6.63 -1.42 13.14
N TYR A 285 -5.35 -1.17 13.02
CA TYR A 285 -4.32 -2.19 13.20
C TYR A 285 -3.20 -1.66 14.08
N VAL A 286 -2.48 -2.59 14.69
CA VAL A 286 -1.21 -2.33 15.37
C VAL A 286 -0.29 -3.52 15.16
N PHE A 287 0.97 -3.25 14.82
CA PHE A 287 1.99 -4.29 14.77
C PHE A 287 3.29 -3.86 15.40
N GLY A 288 4.06 -4.87 15.79
CA GLY A 288 5.44 -4.74 16.21
C GLY A 288 6.32 -5.72 15.44
N ALA A 289 7.53 -5.28 15.13
CA ALA A 289 8.54 -6.08 14.45
C ALA A 289 9.88 -6.00 15.17
N TRP A 290 10.58 -7.13 15.20
CA TRP A 290 11.88 -7.29 15.82
C TRP A 290 12.88 -7.88 14.84
N MET A 291 13.92 -7.13 14.54
CA MET A 291 15.03 -7.58 13.72
C MET A 291 15.91 -8.54 14.54
N LEU A 292 15.72 -9.85 14.34
CA LEU A 292 16.41 -10.92 15.10
C LEU A 292 17.91 -10.93 14.86
N THR A 293 18.36 -10.43 13.72
CA THR A 293 19.78 -10.35 13.35
C THR A 293 20.48 -9.12 13.92
N GLY A 294 19.77 -8.31 14.67
CA GLY A 294 20.32 -7.13 15.35
C GLY A 294 19.90 -5.82 14.69
N ASP A 295 20.70 -4.78 14.89
CA ASP A 295 20.37 -3.42 14.45
C ASP A 295 20.49 -3.26 12.93
N THR A 296 19.36 -3.34 12.24
CA THR A 296 19.26 -3.08 10.81
C THR A 296 18.28 -1.93 10.59
N PRO A 297 18.77 -0.69 10.44
CA PRO A 297 17.91 0.47 10.40
C PRO A 297 17.09 0.52 9.11
N ARG A 298 15.81 0.82 9.23
CA ARG A 298 14.95 1.25 8.13
C ARG A 298 15.29 2.68 7.73
N THR A 299 15.05 3.08 6.50
CA THR A 299 15.00 4.49 6.13
C THR A 299 13.61 5.05 6.42
N TYR A 300 13.55 6.37 6.68
CA TYR A 300 12.31 7.08 6.88
C TYR A 300 12.34 8.38 6.06
N LYS A 301 11.42 8.52 5.14
CA LYS A 301 11.34 9.66 4.24
C LYS A 301 9.89 9.95 3.90
N ASP A 302 9.54 11.24 3.76
CA ASP A 302 8.23 11.72 3.31
C ASP A 302 7.02 11.17 4.11
N GLY A 303 7.24 10.84 5.40
CA GLY A 303 6.20 10.31 6.27
C GLY A 303 6.02 8.78 6.21
N GLU A 304 6.96 8.05 5.62
CA GLU A 304 6.89 6.61 5.38
C GLU A 304 8.17 5.89 5.79
N PHE A 305 8.04 4.63 6.22
CA PHE A 305 9.16 3.74 6.47
C PHE A 305 9.43 2.88 5.24
N ASP A 306 10.70 2.73 4.92
CA ASP A 306 11.19 1.94 3.80
C ASP A 306 11.74 0.58 4.28
N LEU A 307 12.22 -0.24 3.36
CA LEU A 307 12.81 -1.54 3.66
C LEU A 307 14.00 -1.45 4.61
N PRO A 308 14.22 -2.46 5.50
CA PRO A 308 15.44 -2.60 6.25
C PRO A 308 16.65 -2.77 5.31
N LYS A 309 17.80 -2.22 5.72
CA LYS A 309 19.06 -2.37 4.99
C LYS A 309 19.94 -3.41 5.68
N PRO A 310 20.00 -4.68 5.20
CA PRO A 310 20.81 -5.71 5.81
C PRO A 310 22.29 -5.33 5.89
N VAL A 311 22.88 -5.44 7.08
CA VAL A 311 24.32 -5.19 7.30
C VAL A 311 25.13 -6.50 7.30
N HIS A 312 24.47 -7.63 7.50
CA HIS A 312 25.10 -8.94 7.52
C HIS A 312 25.14 -9.58 6.12
N LYS A 313 26.20 -10.32 5.83
CA LYS A 313 26.40 -11.02 4.54
C LYS A 313 25.33 -12.07 4.23
N TYR A 314 24.60 -12.56 5.22
CA TYR A 314 23.51 -13.52 5.11
C TYR A 314 22.12 -12.85 5.12
N GLY A 315 22.10 -11.53 5.13
CA GLY A 315 20.85 -10.77 5.16
C GLY A 315 20.36 -10.45 6.57
N ALA A 316 19.12 -10.01 6.68
CA ALA A 316 18.45 -9.69 7.94
C ALA A 316 17.20 -10.54 8.10
N LEU A 317 16.91 -10.97 9.32
CA LEU A 317 15.74 -11.76 9.67
C LEU A 317 14.89 -10.96 10.67
N GLU A 318 13.61 -10.76 10.34
CA GLU A 318 12.64 -10.00 11.13
C GLU A 318 11.47 -10.89 11.51
N LEU A 319 11.07 -10.86 12.77
CA LEU A 319 9.84 -11.44 13.30
C LEU A 319 8.85 -10.31 13.56
N ALA A 320 7.61 -10.47 13.13
CA ALA A 320 6.56 -9.47 13.33
C ALA A 320 5.25 -10.11 13.81
N ALA A 321 4.43 -9.33 14.51
CA ALA A 321 3.09 -9.72 14.89
C ALA A 321 2.13 -8.53 14.76
N ARG A 322 0.95 -8.75 14.18
CA ARG A 322 -0.11 -7.76 13.97
C ARG A 322 -1.42 -8.21 14.58
N TYR A 323 -2.16 -7.28 15.12
CA TYR A 323 -3.60 -7.37 15.35
C TYR A 323 -4.30 -6.31 14.51
N SER A 324 -5.37 -6.70 13.85
CA SER A 324 -6.16 -5.84 12.98
C SER A 324 -7.64 -6.08 13.22
N GLU A 325 -8.45 -5.03 13.17
CA GLU A 325 -9.91 -5.09 13.35
C GLU A 325 -10.62 -4.11 12.42
N LEU A 326 -11.75 -4.55 11.86
CA LEU A 326 -12.63 -3.75 11.00
C LEU A 326 -14.09 -4.01 11.36
N ASP A 327 -14.89 -2.95 11.55
CA ASP A 327 -16.34 -2.99 11.73
C ASP A 327 -17.03 -2.15 10.66
N LEU A 328 -17.79 -2.82 9.80
CA LEU A 328 -18.61 -2.21 8.74
C LEU A 328 -20.10 -2.44 8.98
N GLY A 329 -20.51 -2.75 10.22
CA GLY A 329 -21.91 -2.87 10.62
C GLY A 329 -22.46 -1.56 11.15
N ASP A 330 -23.43 -0.94 10.46
CA ASP A 330 -24.06 0.30 10.90
C ASP A 330 -25.57 0.33 10.55
N GLY A 331 -26.40 0.24 11.57
CA GLY A 331 -27.86 0.29 11.42
C GLY A 331 -28.40 -0.79 10.48
N ILE A 332 -28.89 -0.36 9.32
CA ILE A 332 -29.43 -1.27 8.30
C ILE A 332 -28.34 -1.90 7.41
N VAL A 333 -27.14 -1.36 7.42
CA VAL A 333 -26.00 -1.88 6.66
C VAL A 333 -25.35 -2.99 7.48
N GLN A 334 -25.43 -4.22 6.99
CA GLN A 334 -24.88 -5.40 7.66
C GLN A 334 -23.52 -5.77 7.01
N GLY A 335 -22.56 -4.84 7.05
CA GLY A 335 -21.25 -5.06 6.44
C GLY A 335 -20.38 -6.12 7.12
N GLY A 336 -20.69 -6.46 8.38
CA GLY A 336 -19.93 -7.43 9.16
C GLY A 336 -18.83 -6.81 10.02
N ARG A 337 -18.19 -7.68 10.81
CA ARG A 337 -17.02 -7.32 11.64
C ARG A 337 -16.01 -8.45 11.61
N GLU A 338 -14.76 -8.11 11.42
CA GLU A 338 -13.64 -9.03 11.33
C GLU A 338 -12.48 -8.55 12.20
N HIS A 339 -11.72 -9.49 12.77
CA HIS A 339 -10.43 -9.22 13.37
C HIS A 339 -9.47 -10.36 13.07
N ASP A 340 -8.23 -9.97 12.80
CA ASP A 340 -7.16 -10.89 12.43
C ASP A 340 -5.97 -10.77 13.38
N TRP A 341 -5.37 -11.93 13.70
CA TRP A 341 -4.03 -12.02 14.26
C TRP A 341 -3.09 -12.57 13.20
N THR A 342 -1.98 -11.87 12.96
CA THR A 342 -0.97 -12.30 11.99
C THR A 342 0.40 -12.36 12.66
N ILE A 343 1.13 -13.46 12.44
CA ILE A 343 2.54 -13.60 12.78
C ILE A 343 3.30 -13.75 11.49
N GLY A 344 4.32 -12.91 11.29
CA GLY A 344 5.13 -12.86 10.06
C GLY A 344 6.62 -13.06 10.34
N LEU A 345 7.29 -13.75 9.43
CA LEU A 345 8.73 -13.93 9.39
C LEU A 345 9.26 -13.41 8.05
N ASN A 346 10.15 -12.42 8.07
CA ASN A 346 10.71 -11.79 6.88
C ASN A 346 12.22 -12.03 6.82
N TRP A 347 12.70 -12.46 5.65
CA TRP A 347 14.13 -12.52 5.35
C TRP A 347 14.47 -11.55 4.23
N TYR A 348 15.38 -10.62 4.50
CA TYR A 348 15.84 -9.59 3.58
C TYR A 348 17.26 -9.90 3.15
N PHE A 349 17.49 -10.06 1.87
CA PHE A 349 18.82 -10.33 1.30
C PHE A 349 19.03 -9.57 0.00
N LYS A 350 19.88 -8.53 0.02
CA LYS A 350 20.08 -7.64 -1.12
C LYS A 350 18.72 -7.06 -1.57
N ASN A 351 18.30 -7.40 -2.80
CA ASN A 351 17.03 -7.03 -3.42
C ASN A 351 16.03 -8.21 -3.49
N LEU A 352 16.25 -9.23 -2.67
CA LEU A 352 15.31 -10.32 -2.43
C LEU A 352 14.70 -10.18 -1.03
N LYS A 353 13.40 -10.38 -0.95
CA LYS A 353 12.65 -10.52 0.31
C LYS A 353 11.82 -11.79 0.23
N VAL A 354 11.95 -12.63 1.25
CA VAL A 354 11.06 -13.79 1.43
C VAL A 354 10.28 -13.58 2.70
N MET A 355 8.96 -13.75 2.61
CA MET A 355 8.01 -13.53 3.69
C MET A 355 7.22 -14.81 3.93
N ALA A 356 6.89 -15.10 5.18
CA ALA A 356 5.96 -16.15 5.54
C ALA A 356 5.06 -15.65 6.66
N ASP A 357 3.77 -15.62 6.44
CA ASP A 357 2.76 -15.17 7.39
C ASP A 357 1.82 -16.32 7.76
N TYR A 358 1.35 -16.30 9.00
CA TYR A 358 0.26 -17.14 9.44
C TYR A 358 -0.84 -16.25 10.05
N VAL A 359 -2.04 -16.34 9.47
CA VAL A 359 -3.19 -15.49 9.82
C VAL A 359 -4.27 -16.34 10.49
N TRP A 360 -4.77 -15.86 11.62
CA TRP A 360 -5.99 -16.34 12.28
C TRP A 360 -7.06 -15.26 12.08
N ALA A 361 -7.93 -15.46 11.11
CA ALA A 361 -9.05 -14.57 10.86
C ALA A 361 -10.28 -15.00 11.65
N HIS A 362 -11.06 -14.04 12.13
CA HIS A 362 -12.33 -14.25 12.79
C HIS A 362 -13.32 -13.17 12.36
N ALA A 363 -14.37 -13.59 11.64
CA ALA A 363 -15.44 -12.69 11.24
C ALA A 363 -16.75 -13.01 11.91
N ASN A 364 -17.28 -12.03 12.65
CA ASN A 364 -18.63 -12.03 13.19
C ASN A 364 -19.57 -11.39 12.16
N ARG A 365 -20.76 -11.98 11.96
CA ARG A 365 -21.77 -11.44 11.04
C ARG A 365 -21.26 -11.30 9.61
N SER A 366 -20.49 -12.29 9.13
CA SER A 366 -19.97 -12.28 7.77
C SER A 366 -21.06 -12.55 6.74
N PRO A 367 -21.07 -11.86 5.58
CA PRO A 367 -22.01 -12.13 4.49
C PRO A 367 -21.84 -13.54 3.89
N VAL A 368 -20.63 -14.15 3.98
CA VAL A 368 -20.36 -15.46 3.41
C VAL A 368 -21.15 -16.61 4.03
N ASN A 369 -21.69 -16.44 5.24
CA ASN A 369 -22.55 -17.43 5.91
C ASN A 369 -23.92 -16.87 6.26
N PHE A 370 -24.38 -15.84 5.55
CA PHE A 370 -25.66 -15.16 5.79
C PHE A 370 -25.83 -14.61 7.21
N TYR A 371 -24.72 -14.22 7.86
CA TYR A 371 -24.69 -13.65 9.22
C TYR A 371 -25.20 -14.61 10.32
N VAL A 372 -25.25 -15.92 10.06
CA VAL A 372 -25.82 -16.92 10.98
C VAL A 372 -24.83 -17.34 12.07
N ALA A 373 -23.54 -17.46 11.73
CA ALA A 373 -22.51 -17.90 12.66
C ALA A 373 -21.16 -17.22 12.33
N PRO A 374 -20.23 -17.12 13.30
CA PRO A 374 -18.86 -16.70 13.01
C PRO A 374 -18.17 -17.63 12.02
N VAL A 375 -17.19 -17.10 11.29
CA VAL A 375 -16.27 -17.85 10.44
C VAL A 375 -14.83 -17.59 10.85
N ASP A 376 -14.01 -18.65 10.90
CA ASP A 376 -12.67 -18.64 11.47
C ASP A 376 -11.64 -19.28 10.51
N PRO A 377 -11.45 -18.76 9.30
CA PRO A 377 -10.43 -19.30 8.40
C PRO A 377 -9.03 -19.03 8.95
N ARG A 378 -8.12 -19.92 8.61
CA ARG A 378 -6.69 -19.76 8.90
C ARG A 378 -5.92 -19.83 7.61
N VAL A 379 -4.93 -18.98 7.47
CA VAL A 379 -4.14 -18.87 6.25
C VAL A 379 -2.67 -19.02 6.60
N PHE A 380 -1.99 -19.89 5.87
CA PHE A 380 -0.54 -19.89 5.78
C PHE A 380 -0.15 -19.35 4.42
N GLU A 381 0.69 -18.34 4.39
CA GLU A 381 1.09 -17.73 3.13
C GLU A 381 2.59 -17.49 3.05
N ILE A 382 3.12 -17.56 1.83
CA ILE A 382 4.52 -17.29 1.51
C ILE A 382 4.57 -16.33 0.32
N ARG A 383 5.46 -15.33 0.38
CA ARG A 383 5.82 -14.47 -0.74
C ARG A 383 7.31 -14.52 -1.01
N ALA A 384 7.67 -14.71 -2.27
CA ALA A 384 9.00 -14.41 -2.78
C ALA A 384 8.93 -13.09 -3.56
N GLN A 385 9.70 -12.10 -3.13
CA GLN A 385 9.75 -10.77 -3.74
C GLN A 385 11.15 -10.45 -4.23
N ILE A 386 11.24 -10.00 -5.47
CA ILE A 386 12.45 -9.39 -6.03
C ILE A 386 12.10 -7.94 -6.38
N TYR A 387 12.97 -7.01 -6.00
CA TYR A 387 12.83 -5.60 -6.34
C TYR A 387 14.17 -5.05 -6.83
N PHE A 388 14.12 -4.05 -7.69
CA PHE A 388 15.29 -3.33 -8.18
C PHE A 388 14.94 -1.87 -8.42
N GLY A 389 15.95 -1.05 -8.39
CA GLY A 389 15.83 0.40 -8.43
C GLY A 389 16.69 1.03 -7.34
N PRO A 390 16.72 2.35 -7.25
CA PRO A 390 17.54 3.12 -6.32
C PRO A 390 17.19 2.98 -4.85
#